data_c5665db804da99c546994b7784e8e3dd
#
_entry.id   c5665db804da99c546994b7784e8e3dd
#
_cell.length_a   1.000
_cell.length_b   1.000
_cell.length_c   1.000
_cell.angle_alpha   90.00
_cell.angle_beta   90.00
_cell.angle_gamma   90.00
#
_symmetry.space_group_name_H-M   'P 1'
#
loop_
_entity.id
_entity.type
_entity.pdbx_description
1 polymer ?
#
loop_
_entity_poly.entity_id
_entity_poly.type
_entity_poly.pdbx_seq_one_letter_code
_entity_poly.pdbx_strand_id
1 'polypeptide(L)'
;NRILNPFHQAQVKTSIAFPDKFLLQYDCGKLQKLAKLLHDLIPAGHRVLIFTQMSKVLDILELFLNFNGYTYMRLDGATKIEDRQLLTERFNNDPRVKCFILSTRAGGLGINLTGADTVIFYDSDWNPAIDKQCQDRCHRIGQTRDVHIYRFVSEYTIEANILKKAEQKKHLDDVIIQEGDFTTDYFTCLLYTSDAADDMQCV
;
A
#
# COMPACT_ATOMS: atom_id res chain seq x y z
N ASN A 1 -1.81 35.04 36.95
CA ASN A 1 -1.39 33.98 37.91
C ASN A 1 -1.48 32.64 37.22
N ARG A 2 -0.43 32.27 36.48
CA ARG A 2 -0.26 30.88 36.01
C ARG A 2 0.17 30.07 37.23
N ILE A 3 -0.73 29.34 37.82
CA ILE A 3 -0.39 28.30 38.78
C ILE A 3 0.45 27.28 37.98
N LEU A 4 1.77 27.31 38.25
CA LEU A 4 2.70 26.32 37.67
C LEU A 4 2.25 24.95 38.20
N ASN A 5 1.62 24.16 37.35
CA ASN A 5 1.26 22.81 37.73
C ASN A 5 2.55 22.03 38.05
N PRO A 6 2.78 21.61 39.30
CA PRO A 6 4.01 20.94 39.72
C PRO A 6 4.24 19.64 38.94
N PHE A 7 3.20 19.10 38.34
CA PHE A 7 3.27 17.88 37.51
C PHE A 7 3.47 18.15 36.02
N HIS A 8 3.51 19.42 35.59
CA HIS A 8 3.62 19.77 34.18
C HIS A 8 4.82 19.09 33.49
N GLN A 9 5.98 19.08 34.13
CA GLN A 9 7.19 18.46 33.59
C GLN A 9 7.05 16.93 33.48
N ALA A 10 6.41 16.31 34.47
CA ALA A 10 6.12 14.88 34.43
C ALA A 10 5.11 14.54 33.33
N GLN A 11 4.05 15.35 33.19
CA GLN A 11 3.05 15.16 32.10
C GLN A 11 3.67 15.29 30.71
N VAL A 12 4.52 16.30 30.48
CA VAL A 12 5.23 16.47 29.21
C VAL A 12 6.15 15.29 28.92
N LYS A 13 6.94 14.85 29.90
CA LYS A 13 7.82 13.69 29.72
C LYS A 13 7.03 12.41 29.44
N THR A 14 5.90 12.22 30.12
CA THR A 14 5.05 11.06 29.92
C THR A 14 4.39 11.08 28.54
N SER A 15 3.91 12.22 28.06
CA SER A 15 3.32 12.36 26.74
C SER A 15 4.32 12.14 25.59
N ILE A 16 5.59 12.49 25.80
CA ILE A 16 6.67 12.22 24.83
C ILE A 16 7.04 10.72 24.85
N ALA A 17 7.16 10.09 26.04
CA ALA A 17 7.55 8.69 26.18
C ALA A 17 6.43 7.73 25.75
N PHE A 18 5.17 8.11 25.96
CA PHE A 18 3.98 7.32 25.62
C PHE A 18 2.98 8.17 24.83
N PRO A 19 3.28 8.43 23.54
CA PRO A 19 2.38 9.23 22.70
C PRO A 19 1.02 8.57 22.59
N ASP A 20 -0.03 9.39 22.53
CA ASP A 20 -1.39 8.89 22.31
C ASP A 20 -1.45 8.17 20.95
N LYS A 21 -2.04 6.98 20.95
CA LYS A 21 -2.22 6.18 19.73
C LYS A 21 -3.02 6.92 18.64
N PHE A 22 -3.83 7.88 19.04
CA PHE A 22 -4.57 8.75 18.14
C PHE A 22 -3.66 9.61 17.26
N LEU A 23 -2.49 10.04 17.75
CA LEU A 23 -1.51 10.81 17.00
C LEU A 23 -0.98 10.04 15.79
N LEU A 24 -0.94 8.71 15.86
CA LEU A 24 -0.54 7.88 14.72
C LEU A 24 -1.35 8.22 13.45
N GLN A 25 -2.66 8.37 13.59
CA GLN A 25 -3.54 8.70 12.47
C GLN A 25 -3.46 10.19 12.10
N TYR A 26 -3.39 11.08 13.09
CA TYR A 26 -3.43 12.53 12.86
C TYR A 26 -2.15 13.06 12.21
N ASP A 27 -1.00 12.50 12.55
CA ASP A 27 0.29 12.96 12.03
C ASP A 27 0.60 12.44 10.62
N CYS A 28 -0.24 11.55 10.09
CA CYS A 28 -0.02 10.95 8.77
C CYS A 28 -1.23 11.16 7.83
N GLY A 29 -1.07 12.02 6.82
CA GLY A 29 -2.11 12.28 5.83
C GLY A 29 -2.62 11.05 5.10
N LYS A 30 -1.74 10.07 4.80
CA LYS A 30 -2.15 8.80 4.18
C LYS A 30 -3.05 7.98 5.12
N LEU A 31 -2.74 7.90 6.42
CA LEU A 31 -3.58 7.18 7.39
C LEU A 31 -4.93 7.86 7.59
N GLN A 32 -4.98 9.20 7.55
CA GLN A 32 -6.24 9.94 7.59
C GLN A 32 -7.13 9.60 6.37
N LYS A 33 -6.54 9.58 5.18
CA LYS A 33 -7.26 9.18 3.95
C LYS A 33 -7.68 7.72 3.99
N LEU A 34 -6.82 6.84 4.50
CA LEU A 34 -7.13 5.42 4.68
C LEU A 34 -8.29 5.22 5.66
N ALA A 35 -8.30 5.95 6.80
CA ALA A 35 -9.39 5.89 7.77
C ALA A 35 -10.73 6.24 7.12
N LYS A 36 -10.78 7.34 6.37
CA LYS A 36 -11.98 7.76 5.67
C LYS A 36 -12.44 6.72 4.65
N LEU A 37 -11.51 6.22 3.82
CA LEU A 37 -11.81 5.22 2.80
C LEU A 37 -12.34 3.91 3.41
N LEU A 38 -11.71 3.40 4.47
CA LEU A 38 -12.17 2.18 5.15
C LEU A 38 -13.52 2.39 5.84
N HIS A 39 -13.77 3.59 6.38
CA HIS A 39 -15.06 3.93 6.98
C HIS A 39 -16.20 3.89 5.96
N ASP A 40 -15.95 4.21 4.72
CA ASP A 40 -16.94 4.15 3.65
C ASP A 40 -17.08 2.72 3.08
N LEU A 41 -15.97 2.01 2.86
CA LEU A 41 -15.96 0.70 2.19
C LEU A 41 -16.45 -0.45 3.09
N ILE A 42 -16.04 -0.50 4.35
CA ILE A 42 -16.31 -1.65 5.22
C ILE A 42 -17.81 -1.78 5.56
N PRO A 43 -18.55 -0.70 5.90
CA PRO A 43 -19.98 -0.76 6.09
C PRO A 43 -20.75 -1.10 4.80
N ALA A 44 -20.22 -0.71 3.63
CA ALA A 44 -20.78 -1.09 2.33
C ALA A 44 -20.60 -2.59 1.99
N GLY A 45 -19.89 -3.34 2.83
CA GLY A 45 -19.69 -4.78 2.69
C GLY A 45 -18.44 -5.18 1.90
N HIS A 46 -17.60 -4.21 1.54
CA HIS A 46 -16.34 -4.48 0.84
C HIS A 46 -15.30 -5.12 1.75
N ARG A 47 -14.43 -5.94 1.14
CA ARG A 47 -13.29 -6.55 1.80
C ARG A 47 -12.01 -6.08 1.14
N VAL A 48 -11.04 -5.64 1.93
CA VAL A 48 -9.94 -4.81 1.49
C VAL A 48 -8.60 -5.54 1.63
N LEU A 49 -7.81 -5.53 0.57
CA LEU A 49 -6.38 -5.86 0.60
C LEU A 49 -5.56 -4.58 0.66
N ILE A 50 -4.63 -4.49 1.60
CA ILE A 50 -3.73 -3.33 1.71
C ILE A 50 -2.30 -3.83 1.48
N PHE A 51 -1.70 -3.36 0.39
CA PHE A 51 -0.33 -3.69 0.01
C PHE A 51 0.64 -2.58 0.41
N THR A 52 1.80 -2.97 0.93
CA THR A 52 2.94 -2.09 1.18
C THR A 52 4.24 -2.82 0.89
N GLN A 53 5.29 -2.09 0.52
CA GLN A 53 6.62 -2.66 0.26
C GLN A 53 7.38 -2.94 1.56
N MET A 54 7.15 -2.12 2.58
CA MET A 54 7.95 -2.13 3.81
C MET A 54 7.24 -2.89 4.94
N SER A 55 7.90 -3.89 5.52
CA SER A 55 7.38 -4.65 6.66
C SER A 55 7.10 -3.76 7.89
N LYS A 56 7.92 -2.71 8.10
CA LYS A 56 7.71 -1.73 9.18
C LYS A 56 6.42 -0.93 9.02
N VAL A 57 5.99 -0.68 7.80
CA VAL A 57 4.70 -0.03 7.52
C VAL A 57 3.55 -0.97 7.87
N LEU A 58 3.72 -2.29 7.70
CA LEU A 58 2.72 -3.26 8.19
C LEU A 58 2.50 -3.16 9.69
N ASP A 59 3.57 -2.95 10.49
CA ASP A 59 3.46 -2.77 11.95
C ASP A 59 2.62 -1.52 12.30
N ILE A 60 2.81 -0.44 11.54
CA ILE A 60 2.02 0.79 11.67
C ILE A 60 0.56 0.57 11.27
N LEU A 61 0.32 -0.14 10.16
CA LEU A 61 -1.03 -0.47 9.71
C LEU A 61 -1.75 -1.38 10.70
N GLU A 62 -1.07 -2.32 11.36
CA GLU A 62 -1.65 -3.12 12.44
C GLU A 62 -2.12 -2.26 13.61
N LEU A 63 -1.26 -1.34 14.08
CA LEU A 63 -1.63 -0.41 15.15
C LEU A 63 -2.82 0.45 14.75
N PHE A 64 -2.84 0.93 13.51
CA PHE A 64 -3.93 1.73 12.96
C PHE A 64 -5.25 0.95 12.86
N LEU A 65 -5.23 -0.28 12.33
CA LEU A 65 -6.42 -1.12 12.20
C LEU A 65 -6.97 -1.54 13.57
N ASN A 66 -6.09 -1.88 14.52
CA ASN A 66 -6.46 -2.18 15.91
C ASN A 66 -7.11 -0.97 16.59
N PHE A 67 -6.55 0.23 16.38
CA PHE A 67 -7.10 1.47 16.95
C PHE A 67 -8.53 1.73 16.42
N ASN A 68 -8.76 1.50 15.13
CA ASN A 68 -10.08 1.69 14.50
C ASN A 68 -11.02 0.48 14.69
N GLY A 69 -10.60 -0.59 15.36
CA GLY A 69 -11.43 -1.75 15.66
C GLY A 69 -11.72 -2.66 14.46
N TYR A 70 -10.92 -2.61 13.40
CA TYR A 70 -11.08 -3.46 12.23
C TYR A 70 -10.45 -4.83 12.45
N THR A 71 -11.16 -5.89 12.03
CA THR A 71 -10.62 -7.24 12.00
C THR A 71 -9.73 -7.42 10.77
N TYR A 72 -8.50 -7.84 10.97
CA TYR A 72 -7.54 -7.99 9.89
C TYR A 72 -6.71 -9.27 10.01
N MET A 73 -6.04 -9.61 8.92
CA MET A 73 -4.96 -10.59 8.85
C MET A 73 -3.71 -9.93 8.29
N ARG A 74 -2.54 -10.47 8.62
CA ARG A 74 -1.24 -10.01 8.14
C ARG A 74 -0.48 -11.13 7.46
N LEU A 75 0.16 -10.79 6.34
CA LEU A 75 1.07 -11.68 5.63
C LEU A 75 2.30 -10.92 5.17
N ASP A 76 3.46 -11.31 5.65
CA ASP A 76 4.75 -10.72 5.31
C ASP A 76 5.76 -11.77 4.84
N GLY A 77 7.00 -11.32 4.56
CA GLY A 77 8.08 -12.20 4.12
C GLY A 77 8.51 -13.21 5.18
N ALA A 78 8.29 -12.93 6.47
CA ALA A 78 8.66 -13.81 7.58
C ALA A 78 7.63 -14.93 7.80
N THR A 79 6.41 -14.81 7.24
CA THR A 79 5.35 -15.82 7.36
C THR A 79 5.75 -17.11 6.64
N LYS A 80 5.69 -18.26 7.32
CA LYS A 80 5.97 -19.58 6.74
C LYS A 80 5.02 -19.90 5.58
N ILE A 81 5.49 -20.68 4.62
CA ILE A 81 4.71 -21.01 3.40
C ILE A 81 3.41 -21.74 3.74
N GLU A 82 3.45 -22.65 4.69
CA GLU A 82 2.29 -23.41 5.18
C GLU A 82 1.23 -22.49 5.80
N ASP A 83 1.66 -21.53 6.63
CA ASP A 83 0.78 -20.55 7.27
C ASP A 83 0.15 -19.61 6.26
N ARG A 84 0.84 -19.29 5.15
CA ARG A 84 0.32 -18.40 4.09
C ARG A 84 -0.94 -18.97 3.45
N GLN A 85 -0.93 -20.27 3.16
CA GLN A 85 -2.09 -20.93 2.56
C GLN A 85 -3.26 -20.94 3.55
N LEU A 86 -3.00 -21.27 4.81
CA LEU A 86 -4.01 -21.26 5.86
C LEU A 86 -4.64 -19.87 6.06
N LEU A 87 -3.81 -18.82 6.11
CA LEU A 87 -4.27 -17.44 6.25
C LEU A 87 -5.13 -17.02 5.04
N THR A 88 -4.72 -17.42 3.83
CA THR A 88 -5.44 -17.11 2.59
C THR A 88 -6.81 -17.80 2.57
N GLU A 89 -6.87 -19.09 2.89
CA GLU A 89 -8.12 -19.85 2.97
C GLU A 89 -9.05 -19.29 4.04
N ARG A 90 -8.51 -18.97 5.20
CA ARG A 90 -9.27 -18.35 6.28
C ARG A 90 -9.82 -16.98 5.85
N PHE A 91 -9.01 -16.15 5.19
CA PHE A 91 -9.50 -14.87 4.67
C PHE A 91 -10.62 -15.08 3.67
N ASN A 92 -10.49 -15.97 2.70
CA ASN A 92 -11.52 -16.20 1.69
C ASN A 92 -12.84 -16.72 2.30
N ASN A 93 -12.76 -17.57 3.32
CA ASN A 93 -13.92 -18.25 3.89
C ASN A 93 -14.59 -17.50 5.06
N ASP A 94 -13.86 -16.65 5.80
CA ASP A 94 -14.40 -15.92 6.94
C ASP A 94 -14.77 -14.46 6.57
N PRO A 95 -16.07 -14.14 6.40
CA PRO A 95 -16.52 -12.80 6.03
C PRO A 95 -16.35 -11.75 7.16
N ARG A 96 -16.03 -12.20 8.37
CA ARG A 96 -15.78 -11.29 9.52
C ARG A 96 -14.45 -10.57 9.39
N VAL A 97 -13.47 -11.17 8.68
CA VAL A 97 -12.19 -10.54 8.42
C VAL A 97 -12.37 -9.55 7.27
N LYS A 98 -12.28 -8.26 7.59
CA LYS A 98 -12.54 -7.18 6.63
C LYS A 98 -11.30 -6.73 5.89
N CYS A 99 -10.13 -6.77 6.54
CA CYS A 99 -8.88 -6.30 5.98
C CYS A 99 -7.84 -7.40 5.93
N PHE A 100 -6.99 -7.38 4.89
CA PHE A 100 -5.80 -8.20 4.83
C PHE A 100 -4.62 -7.31 4.44
N ILE A 101 -3.64 -7.18 5.31
CA ILE A 101 -2.43 -6.39 5.08
C ILE A 101 -1.29 -7.30 4.60
N LEU A 102 -0.65 -6.91 3.51
CA LEU A 102 0.33 -7.75 2.83
C LEU A 102 1.56 -6.95 2.41
N SER A 103 2.72 -7.58 2.51
CA SER A 103 3.89 -7.09 1.80
C SER A 103 3.78 -7.44 0.30
N THR A 104 4.08 -6.49 -0.60
CA THR A 104 4.07 -6.71 -2.06
C THR A 104 4.93 -7.90 -2.45
N ARG A 105 6.08 -8.09 -1.80
CA ARG A 105 6.98 -9.24 -2.04
C ARG A 105 6.35 -10.57 -1.59
N ALA A 106 5.63 -10.58 -0.47
CA ALA A 106 4.93 -11.77 0.01
C ALA A 106 3.67 -12.07 -0.83
N GLY A 107 2.98 -11.03 -1.28
CA GLY A 107 1.82 -11.12 -2.17
C GLY A 107 2.13 -11.73 -3.54
N GLY A 108 3.37 -11.66 -4.02
CA GLY A 108 3.83 -12.25 -5.28
C GLY A 108 3.85 -13.79 -5.32
N LEU A 109 3.71 -14.49 -4.20
CA LEU A 109 3.92 -15.93 -4.06
C LEU A 109 2.67 -16.81 -4.31
N GLY A 110 1.97 -16.61 -5.42
CA GLY A 110 0.97 -17.59 -5.87
C GLY A 110 -0.33 -17.72 -5.04
N ILE A 111 -0.54 -16.83 -4.05
CA ILE A 111 -1.75 -16.83 -3.21
C ILE A 111 -2.98 -16.35 -4.00
N ASN A 112 -4.16 -16.87 -3.66
CA ASN A 112 -5.43 -16.51 -4.26
C ASN A 112 -6.33 -15.78 -3.25
N LEU A 113 -6.64 -14.50 -3.52
CA LEU A 113 -7.36 -13.61 -2.61
C LEU A 113 -8.70 -13.13 -3.22
N THR A 114 -9.42 -14.03 -3.86
CA THR A 114 -10.72 -13.74 -4.48
C THR A 114 -11.83 -13.35 -3.49
N GLY A 115 -11.59 -13.55 -2.20
CA GLY A 115 -12.49 -13.09 -1.15
C GLY A 115 -12.54 -11.57 -0.97
N ALA A 116 -11.59 -10.82 -1.55
CA ALA A 116 -11.59 -9.36 -1.56
C ALA A 116 -12.07 -8.81 -2.89
N ASP A 117 -12.66 -7.63 -2.85
CA ASP A 117 -13.11 -6.84 -4.01
C ASP A 117 -12.46 -5.45 -4.08
N THR A 118 -11.62 -5.13 -3.12
CA THR A 118 -10.92 -3.85 -3.06
C THR A 118 -9.43 -4.03 -2.77
N VAL A 119 -8.60 -3.38 -3.57
CA VAL A 119 -7.13 -3.37 -3.42
C VAL A 119 -6.66 -1.95 -3.16
N ILE A 120 -5.89 -1.76 -2.10
CA ILE A 120 -5.26 -0.48 -1.75
C ILE A 120 -3.74 -0.66 -1.77
N PHE A 121 -3.06 0.11 -2.62
CA PHE A 121 -1.62 0.28 -2.57
C PHE A 121 -1.31 1.47 -1.67
N TYR A 122 -0.79 1.19 -0.48
CA TYR A 122 -0.39 2.24 0.47
C TYR A 122 0.87 2.98 0.00
N ASP A 123 1.78 2.25 -0.63
CA ASP A 123 2.93 2.73 -1.40
C ASP A 123 3.04 1.97 -2.73
N SER A 124 3.70 2.57 -3.72
CA SER A 124 3.86 1.99 -5.06
C SER A 124 5.28 1.54 -5.30
N ASP A 125 5.45 0.45 -6.05
CA ASP A 125 6.76 -0.04 -6.46
C ASP A 125 7.27 0.73 -7.70
N TRP A 126 8.58 0.81 -7.86
CA TRP A 126 9.23 1.30 -9.07
C TRP A 126 8.96 0.41 -10.30
N ASN A 127 8.66 -0.86 -10.03
CA ASN A 127 8.34 -1.84 -11.06
C ASN A 127 6.82 -2.05 -11.14
N PRO A 128 6.15 -1.56 -12.20
CA PRO A 128 4.71 -1.69 -12.37
C PRO A 128 4.24 -3.15 -12.47
N ALA A 129 5.11 -4.07 -12.88
CA ALA A 129 4.78 -5.49 -12.98
C ALA A 129 4.49 -6.12 -11.60
N ILE A 130 5.14 -5.65 -10.52
CA ILE A 130 4.88 -6.14 -9.16
C ILE A 130 3.49 -5.72 -8.71
N ASP A 131 3.13 -4.46 -8.92
CA ASP A 131 1.80 -3.96 -8.59
C ASP A 131 0.71 -4.70 -9.40
N LYS A 132 0.93 -4.92 -10.70
CA LYS A 132 0.02 -5.71 -11.55
C LYS A 132 -0.12 -7.13 -11.01
N GLN A 133 0.98 -7.76 -10.63
CA GLN A 133 0.96 -9.10 -10.04
C GLN A 133 0.13 -9.16 -8.75
N CYS A 134 0.20 -8.12 -7.90
CA CYS A 134 -0.63 -8.01 -6.71
C CYS A 134 -2.11 -7.81 -7.04
N GLN A 135 -2.44 -7.02 -8.07
CA GLN A 135 -3.82 -6.85 -8.56
C GLN A 135 -4.41 -8.18 -9.05
N ASP A 136 -3.64 -8.96 -9.80
CA ASP A 136 -4.06 -10.24 -10.35
C ASP A 136 -4.34 -11.31 -9.27
N ARG A 137 -3.97 -11.06 -8.00
CA ARG A 137 -4.35 -11.93 -6.86
C ARG A 137 -5.79 -11.75 -6.46
N CYS A 138 -6.34 -10.57 -6.63
CA CYS A 138 -7.74 -10.25 -6.37
C CYS A 138 -8.60 -10.43 -7.64
N HIS A 139 -8.13 -9.92 -8.77
CA HIS A 139 -8.79 -10.04 -10.07
C HIS A 139 -8.36 -11.33 -10.77
N ARG A 140 -8.98 -12.44 -10.42
CA ARG A 140 -8.66 -13.77 -10.93
C ARG A 140 -9.93 -14.53 -11.33
N ILE A 141 -9.77 -15.63 -12.08
CA ILE A 141 -10.87 -16.56 -12.41
C ILE A 141 -11.53 -16.99 -11.08
N GLY A 142 -12.83 -16.76 -10.97
CA GLY A 142 -13.62 -16.99 -9.75
C GLY A 142 -14.02 -15.73 -8.99
N GLN A 143 -13.50 -14.55 -9.37
CA GLN A 143 -13.98 -13.28 -8.85
C GLN A 143 -15.30 -12.91 -9.52
N THR A 144 -16.34 -12.73 -8.71
CA THR A 144 -17.71 -12.41 -9.18
C THR A 144 -18.07 -10.94 -9.01
N ARG A 145 -17.22 -10.16 -8.32
CA ARG A 145 -17.44 -8.76 -8.01
C ARG A 145 -16.48 -7.88 -8.80
N ASP A 146 -16.88 -6.65 -9.05
CA ASP A 146 -16.00 -5.62 -9.60
C ASP A 146 -14.88 -5.34 -8.61
N VAL A 147 -13.65 -5.26 -9.11
CA VAL A 147 -12.46 -5.01 -8.27
C VAL A 147 -12.11 -3.54 -8.33
N HIS A 148 -12.15 -2.89 -7.17
CA HIS A 148 -11.76 -1.50 -7.01
C HIS A 148 -10.29 -1.39 -6.59
N ILE A 149 -9.51 -0.58 -7.30
CA ILE A 149 -8.08 -0.40 -7.04
C ILE A 149 -7.83 1.04 -6.66
N TYR A 150 -7.30 1.25 -5.46
CA TYR A 150 -6.89 2.54 -4.92
C TYR A 150 -5.37 2.59 -4.77
N ARG A 151 -4.78 3.71 -5.16
CA ARG A 151 -3.35 3.93 -5.01
C ARG A 151 -3.11 5.24 -4.25
N PHE A 152 -2.41 5.14 -3.11
CA PHE A 152 -2.07 6.30 -2.31
C PHE A 152 -0.73 6.87 -2.76
N VAL A 153 -0.73 8.13 -3.10
CA VAL A 153 0.45 8.87 -3.52
C VAL A 153 0.48 10.20 -2.76
N SER A 154 1.61 10.50 -2.14
CA SER A 154 1.83 11.80 -1.51
C SER A 154 2.23 12.80 -2.58
N GLU A 155 1.49 13.89 -2.70
CA GLU A 155 1.79 14.98 -3.64
C GLU A 155 3.10 15.66 -3.28
N TYR A 156 3.82 16.15 -4.28
CA TYR A 156 5.11 16.86 -4.13
C TYR A 156 6.20 16.03 -3.43
N THR A 157 6.13 14.71 -3.55
CA THR A 157 7.13 13.79 -3.01
C THR A 157 7.71 12.89 -4.10
N ILE A 158 8.73 12.12 -3.73
CA ILE A 158 9.31 11.10 -4.62
C ILE A 158 8.27 10.09 -5.12
N GLU A 159 7.20 9.86 -4.38
CA GLU A 159 6.14 8.91 -4.78
C GLU A 159 5.43 9.34 -6.07
N ALA A 160 5.23 10.64 -6.27
CA ALA A 160 4.67 11.16 -7.51
C ALA A 160 5.61 10.87 -8.71
N ASN A 161 6.92 10.99 -8.51
CA ASN A 161 7.91 10.66 -9.54
C ASN A 161 7.99 9.16 -9.81
N ILE A 162 7.88 8.32 -8.77
CA ILE A 162 7.80 6.86 -8.90
C ILE A 162 6.61 6.48 -9.77
N LEU A 163 5.43 7.03 -9.47
CA LEU A 163 4.22 6.76 -10.24
C LEU A 163 4.37 7.17 -11.70
N LYS A 164 4.86 8.38 -11.97
CA LYS A 164 5.09 8.87 -13.33
C LYS A 164 6.04 7.96 -14.12
N LYS A 165 7.14 7.51 -13.50
CA LYS A 165 8.09 6.58 -14.14
C LYS A 165 7.49 5.18 -14.35
N ALA A 166 6.66 4.71 -13.42
CA ALA A 166 5.96 3.44 -13.56
C ALA A 166 4.94 3.47 -14.71
N GLU A 167 4.22 4.59 -14.87
CA GLU A 167 3.29 4.80 -15.99
C GLU A 167 4.03 4.86 -17.33
N GLN A 168 5.18 5.55 -17.41
CA GLN A 168 6.01 5.58 -18.61
C GLN A 168 6.48 4.17 -19.02
N LYS A 169 6.93 3.35 -18.06
CA LYS A 169 7.32 1.96 -18.32
C LYS A 169 6.14 1.12 -18.81
N LYS A 170 4.98 1.28 -18.19
CA LYS A 170 3.77 0.57 -18.61
C LYS A 170 3.37 0.94 -20.03
N HIS A 171 3.39 2.22 -20.37
CA HIS A 171 3.09 2.69 -21.73
C HIS A 171 4.07 2.09 -22.75
N LEU A 172 5.36 2.01 -22.40
CA LEU A 172 6.37 1.38 -23.25
C LEU A 172 6.07 -0.11 -23.48
N ASP A 173 5.73 -0.84 -22.41
CA ASP A 173 5.36 -2.27 -22.51
C ASP A 173 4.11 -2.45 -23.40
N ASP A 174 3.10 -1.61 -23.23
CA ASP A 174 1.87 -1.67 -24.02
C ASP A 174 2.11 -1.41 -25.50
N VAL A 175 3.00 -0.46 -25.84
CA VAL A 175 3.37 -0.16 -27.23
C VAL A 175 4.20 -1.29 -27.86
N ILE A 176 5.15 -1.85 -27.12
CA ILE A 176 5.98 -2.97 -27.63
C ILE A 176 5.10 -4.20 -27.91
N ILE A 177 4.09 -4.44 -27.09
CA ILE A 177 3.19 -5.60 -27.26
C ILE A 177 2.23 -5.39 -28.44
N GLN A 178 1.76 -4.15 -28.67
CA GLN A 178 0.76 -3.87 -29.69
C GLN A 178 1.33 -3.68 -31.11
N GLU A 179 2.50 -3.09 -31.26
CA GLU A 179 3.00 -2.71 -32.57
C GLU A 179 4.06 -3.63 -33.16
N GLY A 180 4.76 -4.45 -32.36
CA GLY A 180 5.77 -5.40 -32.87
C GLY A 180 6.91 -4.77 -33.70
N ASP A 181 6.88 -3.47 -33.96
CA ASP A 181 7.82 -2.71 -34.76
C ASP A 181 8.64 -1.75 -33.87
N PHE A 182 9.90 -2.09 -33.74
CA PHE A 182 10.90 -1.22 -33.11
C PHE A 182 11.24 -0.05 -34.04
N THR A 183 10.54 1.08 -33.91
CA THR A 183 11.00 2.33 -34.49
C THR A 183 11.97 3.02 -33.54
N THR A 184 13.12 3.45 -34.10
CA THR A 184 14.20 4.12 -33.38
C THR A 184 13.81 5.44 -32.72
N ASP A 185 12.65 6.00 -33.04
CA ASP A 185 12.09 7.23 -32.44
C ASP A 185 11.76 7.07 -30.95
N TYR A 186 11.53 5.83 -30.48
CA TYR A 186 11.33 5.54 -29.07
C TYR A 186 12.60 5.68 -28.21
N PHE A 187 13.77 5.46 -28.81
CA PHE A 187 15.04 5.60 -28.10
C PHE A 187 15.45 7.05 -27.88
N THR A 188 14.93 7.99 -28.67
CA THR A 188 15.14 9.42 -28.44
C THR A 188 14.49 9.90 -27.13
N CYS A 189 13.44 9.23 -26.68
CA CYS A 189 12.80 9.52 -25.38
C CYS A 189 13.60 8.93 -24.19
N LEU A 190 14.44 7.92 -24.43
CA LEU A 190 15.31 7.32 -23.41
C LEU A 190 16.58 8.15 -23.15
N LEU A 191 17.00 8.98 -24.11
CA LEU A 191 18.09 9.94 -23.94
C LEU A 191 17.76 11.04 -22.93
N TYR A 192 16.47 11.29 -22.69
CA TYR A 192 16.02 12.21 -21.62
C TYR A 192 16.26 11.67 -20.21
N THR A 193 16.62 10.41 -20.06
CA THR A 193 16.99 9.82 -18.76
C THR A 193 18.45 10.07 -18.39
N SER A 194 19.30 10.55 -19.32
CA SER A 194 20.67 10.96 -19.00
C SER A 194 20.69 12.28 -18.20
N ASP A 195 19.75 13.19 -18.49
CA ASP A 195 19.65 14.45 -17.76
C ASP A 195 19.20 14.27 -16.29
N ALA A 196 18.49 13.18 -15.98
CA ALA A 196 18.14 12.85 -14.60
C ALA A 196 19.33 12.34 -13.77
N ALA A 197 20.43 11.96 -14.40
CA ALA A 197 21.67 11.57 -13.73
C ALA A 197 22.51 12.81 -13.36
N ASP A 198 22.44 13.87 -14.17
CA ASP A 198 23.15 15.13 -13.88
C ASP A 198 22.49 15.93 -12.76
N ASP A 199 21.17 15.83 -12.57
CA ASP A 199 20.46 16.44 -11.44
C ASP A 199 20.79 15.75 -10.08
N MET A 200 21.38 14.56 -10.10
CA MET A 200 21.85 13.88 -8.86
C MET A 200 23.27 14.27 -8.44
N GLN A 201 23.98 15.08 -9.22
CA GLN A 201 25.32 15.58 -8.86
C GLN A 201 25.30 16.95 -8.17
N CYS A 202 24.14 17.57 -7.99
CA CYS A 202 23.98 18.85 -7.32
C CYS A 202 23.27 18.72 -5.98
N VAL A 203 23.75 17.83 -5.09
CA VAL A 203 23.48 17.94 -3.64
C VAL A 203 24.73 17.53 -2.87
#